data_25fd2564f3e8865123526dd6b0e74c99
#
_entry.id   25fd2564f3e8865123526dd6b0e74c99
#
_cell.length_a   1.000
_cell.length_b   1.000
_cell.length_c   1.000
_cell.angle_alpha   90.00
_cell.angle_beta   90.00
_cell.angle_gamma   90.00
#
_symmetry.space_group_name_H-M   'P 1'
#
loop_
_entity.id
_entity.type
_entity.pdbx_description
1 polymer ?
#
loop_
_entity_poly.entity_id
_entity_poly.type
_entity_poly.pdbx_seq_one_letter_code
_entity_poly.pdbx_strand_id
1 'polypeptide(L)'
;MQGLGKAKGINIKAEEAYGTSPENVLRSAKEKQKLFKDKGTVQIYCLFDKDDCDDEKFKKVIQQCKKAGFADVISVPCYEYWLLLHFKRTNQPFRDARECCETFQSEYNKKFQTLYTVKQLKAKTDIFNDLKDNLDSAIANADSLELEENNCPYTNMHSIIGKLLKYKIRN
;
A
#
# COMPACT_ATOMS: atom_id res chain seq x y z
N MET A 1 -4.07 9.92 14.11
CA MET A 1 -3.89 9.90 12.64
C MET A 1 -4.52 11.14 12.04
N GLN A 2 -3.72 12.06 11.52
CA GLN A 2 -4.23 13.25 10.84
C GLN A 2 -4.60 12.86 9.40
N GLY A 3 -5.86 13.11 9.03
CA GLY A 3 -6.38 12.78 7.71
C GLY A 3 -5.60 13.44 6.59
N LEU A 4 -5.31 12.69 5.54
CA LEU A 4 -4.89 13.20 4.24
C LEU A 4 -5.87 14.29 3.80
N GLY A 5 -5.36 15.45 3.43
CA GLY A 5 -6.09 16.68 3.23
C GLY A 5 -7.32 16.59 2.32
N LYS A 6 -8.26 17.47 2.56
CA LYS A 6 -9.46 17.66 1.74
C LYS A 6 -9.06 18.17 0.34
N ALA A 7 -9.09 17.29 -0.66
CA ALA A 7 -9.25 17.75 -2.02
C ALA A 7 -10.71 18.22 -2.19
N LYS A 8 -10.98 19.33 -2.92
CA LYS A 8 -12.34 19.83 -3.12
C LYS A 8 -13.25 18.72 -3.67
N GLY A 9 -14.26 18.32 -2.89
CA GLY A 9 -15.23 17.30 -3.28
C GLY A 9 -14.91 15.86 -2.91
N ILE A 10 -13.73 15.57 -2.30
CA ILE A 10 -13.36 14.22 -1.88
C ILE A 10 -12.97 14.23 -0.41
N ASN A 11 -13.56 13.31 0.34
CA ASN A 11 -13.18 13.02 1.72
C ASN A 11 -12.48 11.66 1.77
N ILE A 12 -11.19 11.66 2.12
CA ILE A 12 -10.41 10.44 2.27
C ILE A 12 -10.33 10.11 3.76
N LYS A 13 -10.75 8.90 4.10
CA LYS A 13 -10.68 8.37 5.46
C LYS A 13 -9.85 7.10 5.47
N ALA A 14 -8.73 7.12 6.20
CA ALA A 14 -7.97 5.92 6.50
C ALA A 14 -8.51 5.28 7.78
N GLU A 15 -8.75 3.98 7.75
CA GLU A 15 -9.30 3.20 8.84
C GLU A 15 -8.46 1.96 9.08
N GLU A 16 -8.18 1.68 10.34
CA GLU A 16 -7.53 0.44 10.73
C GLU A 16 -8.52 -0.73 10.68
N ALA A 17 -8.02 -1.88 10.23
CA ALA A 17 -8.77 -3.13 10.31
C ALA A 17 -8.68 -3.73 11.72
N TYR A 18 -9.57 -4.69 12.02
CA TYR A 18 -9.59 -5.41 13.30
C TYR A 18 -8.40 -6.38 13.48
N GLY A 19 -7.37 -6.27 12.66
CA GLY A 19 -6.15 -7.05 12.64
C GLY A 19 -5.51 -7.00 11.27
N THR A 20 -4.28 -7.49 11.17
CA THR A 20 -3.44 -7.35 9.98
C THR A 20 -3.69 -8.41 8.91
N SER A 21 -4.37 -9.52 9.23
CA SER A 21 -4.61 -10.56 8.22
C SER A 21 -5.53 -10.08 7.10
N PRO A 22 -5.37 -10.56 5.86
CA PRO A 22 -6.21 -10.18 4.73
C PRO A 22 -7.71 -10.39 4.97
N GLU A 23 -8.09 -11.47 5.69
CA GLU A 23 -9.48 -11.74 6.07
C GLU A 23 -10.04 -10.67 7.02
N ASN A 24 -9.24 -10.22 7.98
CA ASN A 24 -9.63 -9.18 8.92
C ASN A 24 -9.82 -7.83 8.21
N VAL A 25 -8.95 -7.49 7.27
CA VAL A 25 -9.10 -6.29 6.44
C VAL A 25 -10.42 -6.32 5.68
N LEU A 26 -10.70 -7.43 4.99
CA LEU A 26 -11.94 -7.58 4.22
C LEU A 26 -13.20 -7.56 5.12
N ARG A 27 -13.15 -8.21 6.28
CA ARG A 27 -14.25 -8.19 7.25
C ARG A 27 -14.52 -6.77 7.73
N SER A 28 -13.48 -6.04 8.14
CA SER A 28 -13.58 -4.65 8.57
C SER A 28 -14.17 -3.74 7.49
N ALA A 29 -13.75 -3.91 6.24
CA ALA A 29 -14.26 -3.15 5.11
C ALA A 29 -15.78 -3.38 4.90
N LYS A 30 -16.23 -4.66 4.95
CA LYS A 30 -17.66 -5.01 4.83
C LYS A 30 -18.51 -4.43 5.95
N GLU A 31 -18.02 -4.43 7.19
CA GLU A 31 -18.74 -3.86 8.32
C GLU A 31 -18.81 -2.35 8.23
N LYS A 32 -17.69 -1.70 7.91
CA LYS A 32 -17.64 -0.24 7.78
C LYS A 32 -18.40 0.29 6.57
N GLN A 33 -18.52 -0.46 5.49
CA GLN A 33 -19.35 -0.10 4.35
C GLN A 33 -20.80 0.22 4.73
N LYS A 34 -21.36 -0.51 5.71
CA LYS A 34 -22.72 -0.30 6.19
C LYS A 34 -22.95 1.10 6.77
N LEU A 35 -21.87 1.73 7.29
CA LEU A 35 -21.91 3.07 7.89
C LEU A 35 -21.97 4.20 6.85
N PHE A 36 -21.74 3.87 5.57
CA PHE A 36 -21.64 4.84 4.48
C PHE A 36 -22.77 4.74 3.47
N LYS A 37 -23.79 3.88 3.68
CA LYS A 37 -24.88 3.63 2.72
C LYS A 37 -25.59 4.89 2.24
N ASP A 38 -25.70 5.91 3.08
CA ASP A 38 -26.43 7.13 2.81
C ASP A 38 -25.52 8.34 2.52
N LYS A 39 -24.21 8.14 2.29
CA LYS A 39 -23.22 9.22 2.16
C LYS A 39 -22.74 9.51 0.75
N GLY A 40 -23.56 9.22 -0.27
CA GLY A 40 -23.20 9.44 -1.67
C GLY A 40 -22.29 8.34 -2.23
N THR A 41 -21.47 8.68 -3.22
CA THR A 41 -20.58 7.70 -3.85
C THR A 41 -19.38 7.42 -2.95
N VAL A 42 -19.31 6.21 -2.43
CA VAL A 42 -18.19 5.75 -1.60
C VAL A 42 -17.40 4.71 -2.36
N GLN A 43 -16.09 4.90 -2.45
CA GLN A 43 -15.15 3.89 -2.94
C GLN A 43 -14.29 3.38 -1.79
N ILE A 44 -14.27 2.07 -1.60
CA ILE A 44 -13.50 1.40 -0.54
C ILE A 44 -12.28 0.77 -1.17
N TYR A 45 -11.13 1.04 -0.60
CA TYR A 45 -9.85 0.43 -0.93
C TYR A 45 -9.39 -0.42 0.25
N CYS A 46 -9.11 -1.68 -0.02
CA CYS A 46 -8.56 -2.62 0.95
C CYS A 46 -7.07 -2.79 0.68
N LEU A 47 -6.24 -2.42 1.64
CA LEU A 47 -4.79 -2.56 1.54
C LEU A 47 -4.39 -3.89 2.16
N PHE A 48 -3.68 -4.70 1.40
CA PHE A 48 -3.26 -6.04 1.80
C PHE A 48 -1.76 -6.20 1.62
N ASP A 49 -1.10 -6.69 2.65
CA ASP A 49 0.22 -7.29 2.54
C ASP A 49 0.05 -8.80 2.43
N LYS A 50 0.81 -9.42 1.54
CA LYS A 50 0.77 -10.88 1.44
C LYS A 50 1.48 -11.53 2.63
N ASP A 51 2.62 -10.98 3.04
CA ASP A 51 3.47 -11.54 4.10
C ASP A 51 3.57 -13.08 4.00
N ASP A 52 3.38 -13.77 5.10
CA ASP A 52 3.39 -15.24 5.20
C ASP A 52 2.01 -15.86 4.92
N CYS A 53 1.06 -15.10 4.35
CA CYS A 53 -0.26 -15.64 4.05
C CYS A 53 -0.17 -16.70 2.93
N ASP A 54 -0.83 -17.83 3.15
CA ASP A 54 -0.97 -18.90 2.16
C ASP A 54 -1.57 -18.38 0.85
N ASP A 55 -1.01 -18.80 -0.28
CA ASP A 55 -1.37 -18.31 -1.61
C ASP A 55 -2.85 -18.48 -1.94
N GLU A 56 -3.41 -19.66 -1.64
CA GLU A 56 -4.81 -19.96 -1.94
C GLU A 56 -5.77 -19.14 -1.07
N LYS A 57 -5.41 -18.97 0.20
CA LYS A 57 -6.18 -18.09 1.11
C LYS A 57 -6.11 -16.64 0.65
N PHE A 58 -4.93 -16.17 0.29
CA PHE A 58 -4.74 -14.80 -0.18
C PHE A 58 -5.57 -14.53 -1.45
N LYS A 59 -5.44 -15.39 -2.48
CA LYS A 59 -6.24 -15.32 -3.71
C LYS A 59 -7.73 -15.30 -3.45
N LYS A 60 -8.20 -16.16 -2.55
CA LYS A 60 -9.62 -16.22 -2.16
C LYS A 60 -10.11 -14.91 -1.54
N VAL A 61 -9.32 -14.29 -0.67
CA VAL A 61 -9.67 -13.01 -0.06
C VAL A 61 -9.74 -11.89 -1.11
N ILE A 62 -8.76 -11.82 -2.02
CA ILE A 62 -8.76 -10.84 -3.11
C ILE A 62 -9.99 -11.02 -4.01
N GLN A 63 -10.35 -12.23 -4.37
CA GLN A 63 -11.58 -12.50 -5.13
C GLN A 63 -12.84 -12.04 -4.38
N GLN A 64 -12.90 -12.28 -3.07
CA GLN A 64 -14.02 -11.82 -2.25
C GLN A 64 -14.07 -10.29 -2.11
N CYS A 65 -12.91 -9.63 -2.07
CA CYS A 65 -12.78 -8.18 -2.09
C CYS A 65 -13.40 -7.61 -3.39
N LYS A 66 -12.97 -8.13 -4.54
CA LYS A 66 -13.49 -7.74 -5.87
C LYS A 66 -15.01 -8.02 -5.99
N LYS A 67 -15.50 -9.17 -5.52
CA LYS A 67 -16.95 -9.50 -5.49
C LYS A 67 -17.77 -8.55 -4.60
N ALA A 68 -17.18 -7.99 -3.56
CA ALA A 68 -17.82 -6.99 -2.70
C ALA A 68 -17.84 -5.58 -3.33
N GLY A 69 -17.25 -5.39 -4.52
CA GLY A 69 -17.12 -4.09 -5.18
C GLY A 69 -16.04 -3.19 -4.56
N PHE A 70 -15.11 -3.77 -3.81
CA PHE A 70 -13.98 -3.04 -3.24
C PHE A 70 -12.77 -3.11 -4.17
N ALA A 71 -11.96 -2.06 -4.14
CA ALA A 71 -10.67 -2.07 -4.81
C ALA A 71 -9.61 -2.68 -3.90
N ASP A 72 -8.86 -3.64 -4.43
CA ASP A 72 -7.73 -4.23 -3.75
C ASP A 72 -6.45 -3.46 -4.04
N VAL A 73 -5.68 -3.20 -3.00
CA VAL A 73 -4.34 -2.63 -3.07
C VAL A 73 -3.40 -3.62 -2.41
N ILE A 74 -2.56 -4.23 -3.23
CA ILE A 74 -1.76 -5.40 -2.84
C ILE A 74 -0.28 -5.03 -2.80
N SER A 75 0.44 -5.55 -1.83
CA SER A 75 1.91 -5.57 -1.80
C SER A 75 2.43 -6.97 -1.50
N VAL A 76 3.39 -7.42 -2.30
CA VAL A 76 4.04 -8.73 -2.18
C VAL A 76 5.55 -8.52 -2.21
N PRO A 77 6.30 -8.95 -1.22
CA PRO A 77 5.84 -9.66 -0.03
C PRO A 77 5.12 -8.77 0.98
N CYS A 78 5.45 -7.47 1.08
CA CYS A 78 4.94 -6.53 2.07
C CYS A 78 4.93 -5.09 1.55
N TYR A 79 4.33 -4.18 2.31
CA TYR A 79 4.22 -2.75 2.00
C TYR A 79 5.59 -2.07 1.77
N GLU A 80 6.64 -2.55 2.44
CA GLU A 80 7.99 -2.00 2.28
C GLU A 80 8.53 -2.14 0.87
N TYR A 81 8.00 -3.06 0.05
CA TYR A 81 8.33 -3.10 -1.37
C TYR A 81 7.90 -1.82 -2.10
N TRP A 82 6.71 -1.28 -1.81
CA TRP A 82 6.30 0.03 -2.34
C TRP A 82 7.25 1.14 -1.87
N LEU A 83 7.66 1.14 -0.60
CA LEU A 83 8.61 2.13 -0.08
C LEU A 83 9.99 2.01 -0.76
N LEU A 84 10.42 0.80 -1.06
CA LEU A 84 11.70 0.54 -1.76
C LEU A 84 11.70 1.13 -3.17
N LEU A 85 10.57 1.14 -3.87
CA LEU A 85 10.46 1.71 -5.22
C LEU A 85 10.70 3.24 -5.26
N HIS A 86 10.66 3.94 -4.12
CA HIS A 86 11.08 5.34 -4.03
C HIS A 86 12.59 5.54 -4.20
N PHE A 87 13.38 4.49 -4.01
CA PHE A 87 14.83 4.54 -4.10
C PHE A 87 15.38 3.88 -5.34
N LYS A 88 14.79 2.77 -5.75
CA LYS A 88 15.27 2.02 -6.92
C LYS A 88 14.18 1.20 -7.57
N ARG A 89 14.29 1.03 -8.87
CA ARG A 89 13.53 0.05 -9.64
C ARG A 89 14.12 -1.34 -9.39
N THR A 90 13.33 -2.27 -8.92
CA THR A 90 13.75 -3.67 -8.73
C THR A 90 12.56 -4.62 -8.83
N ASN A 91 12.75 -5.72 -9.54
CA ASN A 91 11.84 -6.86 -9.61
C ASN A 91 12.53 -8.16 -9.15
N GLN A 92 13.66 -8.02 -8.47
CA GLN A 92 14.35 -9.18 -7.92
C GLN A 92 13.47 -9.83 -6.84
N PRO A 93 13.28 -11.15 -6.90
CA PRO A 93 12.47 -11.84 -5.91
C PRO A 93 13.11 -11.73 -4.51
N PHE A 94 12.27 -11.57 -3.51
CA PHE A 94 12.65 -11.66 -2.11
C PHE A 94 12.30 -13.05 -1.59
N ARG A 95 13.16 -13.58 -0.74
CA ARG A 95 12.92 -14.86 -0.07
C ARG A 95 11.69 -14.80 0.84
N ASP A 96 11.52 -13.66 1.51
CA ASP A 96 10.43 -13.39 2.45
C ASP A 96 10.22 -11.87 2.65
N ALA A 97 9.19 -11.49 3.41
CA ALA A 97 8.93 -10.09 3.76
C ALA A 97 10.07 -9.45 4.56
N ARG A 98 10.79 -10.23 5.36
CA ARG A 98 11.90 -9.74 6.18
C ARG A 98 13.04 -9.24 5.29
N GLU A 99 13.43 -10.00 4.27
CA GLU A 99 14.49 -9.58 3.32
C GLU A 99 14.09 -8.29 2.57
N CYS A 100 12.82 -8.15 2.21
CA CYS A 100 12.30 -6.92 1.61
C CYS A 100 12.46 -5.73 2.57
N CYS A 101 12.05 -5.89 3.84
CA CYS A 101 12.19 -4.87 4.86
C CYS A 101 13.66 -4.48 5.13
N GLU A 102 14.56 -5.45 5.18
CA GLU A 102 16.01 -5.22 5.37
C GLU A 102 16.62 -4.50 4.17
N THR A 103 16.18 -4.83 2.96
CA THR A 103 16.59 -4.13 1.73
C THR A 103 16.12 -2.68 1.73
N PHE A 104 14.86 -2.44 2.08
CA PHE A 104 14.33 -1.08 2.23
C PHE A 104 15.10 -0.29 3.29
N GLN A 105 15.35 -0.89 4.46
CA GLN A 105 16.13 -0.28 5.53
C GLN A 105 17.53 0.15 5.04
N SER A 106 18.20 -0.71 4.30
CA SER A 106 19.54 -0.43 3.77
C SER A 106 19.53 0.78 2.83
N GLU A 107 18.59 0.84 1.89
CA GLU A 107 18.46 1.96 0.94
C GLU A 107 18.07 3.26 1.64
N TYR A 108 17.15 3.18 2.61
CA TYR A 108 16.75 4.33 3.42
C TYR A 108 17.93 4.91 4.20
N ASN A 109 18.65 4.05 4.95
CA ASN A 109 19.78 4.47 5.77
C ASN A 109 20.90 5.05 4.91
N LYS A 110 21.18 4.46 3.74
CA LYS A 110 22.15 4.99 2.78
C LYS A 110 21.75 6.38 2.27
N LYS A 111 20.48 6.57 1.90
CA LYS A 111 19.99 7.85 1.35
C LYS A 111 20.03 8.97 2.37
N PHE A 112 19.59 8.69 3.60
CA PHE A 112 19.43 9.70 4.66
C PHE A 112 20.58 9.72 5.66
N GLN A 113 21.63 8.91 5.45
CA GLN A 113 22.80 8.80 6.33
C GLN A 113 22.41 8.52 7.80
N THR A 114 21.48 7.59 7.97
CA THR A 114 20.93 7.17 9.27
C THR A 114 21.29 5.73 9.60
N LEU A 115 20.99 5.30 10.83
CA LEU A 115 21.21 3.93 11.31
C LEU A 115 19.90 3.33 11.90
N TYR A 116 18.76 3.66 11.32
CA TYR A 116 17.49 3.11 11.76
C TYR A 116 17.45 1.59 11.56
N THR A 117 16.90 0.90 12.54
CA THR A 117 16.51 -0.51 12.40
C THR A 117 15.18 -0.62 11.65
N VAL A 118 14.86 -1.82 11.13
CA VAL A 118 13.54 -2.10 10.50
C VAL A 118 12.40 -1.72 11.46
N LYS A 119 12.52 -2.07 12.76
CA LYS A 119 11.51 -1.75 13.78
C LYS A 119 11.30 -0.23 13.92
N GLN A 120 12.37 0.55 13.91
CA GLN A 120 12.29 2.01 14.01
C GLN A 120 11.65 2.62 12.75
N LEU A 121 11.98 2.10 11.56
CA LEU A 121 11.36 2.56 10.32
C LEU A 121 9.88 2.21 10.25
N LYS A 122 9.47 1.01 10.68
CA LYS A 122 8.04 0.63 10.78
C LYS A 122 7.26 1.51 11.77
N ALA A 123 7.89 1.99 12.80
CA ALA A 123 7.28 2.89 13.79
C ALA A 123 7.32 4.37 13.39
N LYS A 124 7.99 4.71 12.28
CA LYS A 124 8.17 6.11 11.85
C LYS A 124 6.89 6.64 11.22
N THR A 125 6.21 7.56 11.90
CA THR A 125 4.91 8.09 11.48
C THR A 125 5.00 9.15 10.37
N ASP A 126 6.17 9.73 10.16
CA ASP A 126 6.45 10.80 9.19
C ASP A 126 7.28 10.33 7.98
N ILE A 127 7.39 9.01 7.77
CA ILE A 127 8.17 8.42 6.67
C ILE A 127 7.76 8.97 5.29
N PHE A 128 6.49 9.33 5.13
CA PHE A 128 6.00 9.95 3.89
C PHE A 128 6.70 11.29 3.60
N ASN A 129 7.01 12.09 4.62
CA ASN A 129 7.71 13.36 4.44
C ASN A 129 9.11 13.17 3.87
N ASP A 130 9.78 12.07 4.24
CA ASP A 130 11.11 11.74 3.72
C ASP A 130 11.06 11.24 2.27
N LEU A 131 9.96 10.57 1.88
CA LEU A 131 9.84 9.89 0.59
C LEU A 131 9.07 10.70 -0.46
N LYS A 132 8.32 11.73 -0.08
CA LYS A 132 7.40 12.47 -0.97
C LYS A 132 8.05 13.03 -2.22
N ASP A 133 9.32 13.46 -2.14
CA ASP A 133 10.06 14.03 -3.28
C ASP A 133 10.44 12.94 -4.31
N ASN A 134 10.40 11.68 -3.93
CA ASN A 134 10.66 10.53 -4.79
C ASN A 134 9.38 9.81 -5.23
N LEU A 135 8.20 10.39 -4.97
CA LEU A 135 6.91 9.76 -5.25
C LEU A 135 6.70 9.48 -6.74
N ASP A 136 7.05 10.44 -7.60
CA ASP A 136 6.95 10.27 -9.05
C ASP A 136 7.89 9.16 -9.56
N SER A 137 9.08 9.05 -8.97
CA SER A 137 10.01 7.96 -9.24
C SER A 137 9.43 6.60 -8.82
N ALA A 138 8.79 6.52 -7.65
CA ALA A 138 8.16 5.28 -7.20
C ALA A 138 7.02 4.85 -8.12
N ILE A 139 6.19 5.79 -8.59
CA ILE A 139 5.12 5.52 -9.55
C ILE A 139 5.71 5.01 -10.86
N ALA A 140 6.69 5.72 -11.43
CA ALA A 140 7.35 5.32 -12.67
C ALA A 140 8.04 3.95 -12.56
N ASN A 141 8.71 3.69 -11.44
CA ASN A 141 9.33 2.39 -11.17
C ASN A 141 8.27 1.26 -11.11
N ALA A 142 7.15 1.48 -10.44
CA ALA A 142 6.07 0.51 -10.37
C ALA A 142 5.41 0.27 -11.74
N ASP A 143 5.09 1.34 -12.48
CA ASP A 143 4.48 1.25 -13.83
C ASP A 143 5.39 0.54 -14.83
N SER A 144 6.71 0.71 -14.72
CA SER A 144 7.70 0.10 -15.65
C SER A 144 7.99 -1.38 -15.36
N LEU A 145 7.56 -1.89 -14.22
CA LEU A 145 7.64 -3.29 -13.88
C LEU A 145 6.34 -3.93 -14.40
N GLU A 146 6.44 -4.84 -15.37
CA GLU A 146 5.30 -5.66 -15.79
C GLU A 146 4.89 -6.56 -14.61
N LEU A 147 4.07 -5.98 -13.73
CA LEU A 147 3.72 -6.59 -12.47
C LEU A 147 2.43 -7.39 -12.66
N GLU A 148 2.59 -8.68 -12.93
CA GLU A 148 1.51 -9.62 -12.81
C GLU A 148 1.22 -9.91 -11.33
N GLU A 149 -0.06 -9.93 -10.93
CA GLU A 149 -0.51 -10.18 -9.54
C GLU A 149 0.06 -11.49 -8.95
N ASN A 150 0.59 -12.38 -9.78
CA ASN A 150 1.17 -13.66 -9.36
C ASN A 150 2.69 -13.64 -9.23
N ASN A 151 3.35 -12.54 -9.60
CA ASN A 151 4.80 -12.41 -9.50
C ASN A 151 5.20 -11.82 -8.14
N CYS A 152 6.33 -12.25 -7.63
CA CYS A 152 6.94 -11.70 -6.42
C CYS A 152 8.32 -11.12 -6.81
N PRO A 153 8.58 -9.82 -6.53
CA PRO A 153 7.73 -8.88 -5.80
C PRO A 153 6.65 -8.21 -6.66
N TYR A 154 5.58 -7.73 -6.04
CA TYR A 154 4.47 -7.04 -6.70
C TYR A 154 3.87 -5.93 -5.80
N THR A 155 3.44 -4.82 -6.40
CA THR A 155 2.54 -3.86 -5.77
C THR A 155 1.74 -3.07 -6.81
N ASN A 156 0.47 -2.82 -6.53
CA ASN A 156 -0.39 -1.92 -7.31
C ASN A 156 -0.69 -0.60 -6.57
N MET A 157 0.11 -0.26 -5.56
CA MET A 157 -0.04 0.97 -4.78
C MET A 157 -0.01 2.23 -5.66
N HIS A 158 0.81 2.26 -6.72
CA HIS A 158 0.88 3.36 -7.68
C HIS A 158 -0.48 3.69 -8.31
N SER A 159 -1.35 2.70 -8.53
CA SER A 159 -2.68 2.89 -9.12
C SER A 159 -3.58 3.77 -8.25
N ILE A 160 -3.63 3.55 -6.93
CA ILE A 160 -4.41 4.39 -6.02
C ILE A 160 -3.78 5.76 -5.87
N ILE A 161 -2.45 5.82 -5.70
CA ILE A 161 -1.73 7.10 -5.57
C ILE A 161 -1.95 7.96 -6.81
N GLY A 162 -1.80 7.40 -8.03
CA GLY A 162 -2.04 8.11 -9.27
C GLY A 162 -3.47 8.63 -9.42
N LYS A 163 -4.48 7.88 -8.94
CA LYS A 163 -5.86 8.36 -8.87
C LYS A 163 -6.00 9.55 -7.91
N LEU A 164 -5.43 9.46 -6.70
CA LEU A 164 -5.51 10.51 -5.69
C LEU A 164 -4.82 11.81 -6.15
N LEU A 165 -3.69 11.72 -6.83
CA LEU A 165 -2.98 12.87 -7.38
C LEU A 165 -3.80 13.62 -8.43
N LYS A 166 -4.58 12.92 -9.28
CA LYS A 166 -5.48 13.54 -10.25
C LYS A 166 -6.53 14.45 -9.62
N TYR A 167 -6.97 14.16 -8.41
CA TYR A 167 -7.88 15.02 -7.67
C TYR A 167 -7.23 16.26 -7.08
N LYS A 168 -5.93 16.21 -6.80
CA LYS A 168 -5.15 17.36 -6.31
C LYS A 168 -4.90 18.39 -7.41
N ILE A 169 -4.76 17.96 -8.66
CA ILE A 169 -4.42 18.83 -9.82
C ILE A 169 -5.64 19.60 -10.37
N ARG A 170 -6.86 19.14 -10.10
CA ARG A 170 -8.10 19.77 -10.59
C ARG A 170 -8.59 20.95 -9.73
N ASN A 171 -7.79 21.47 -8.86
CA ASN A 171 -8.00 22.65 -8.02
C ASN A 171 -6.97 23.73 -8.34
#